data_0d984acc9617823e5399473656632e8b
#
_entry.id   0d984acc9617823e5399473656632e8b
#
_cell.length_a   1.000
_cell.length_b   1.000
_cell.length_c   1.000
_cell.angle_alpha   90.00
_cell.angle_beta   90.00
_cell.angle_gamma   90.00
#
_symmetry.space_group_name_H-M   'P 1'
#
loop_
_entity.id
_entity.type
_entity.pdbx_description
1 polymer ?
#
loop_
_entity_poly.entity_id
_entity_poly.type
_entity_poly.pdbx_seq_one_letter_code
_entity_poly.pdbx_strand_id
1 'polypeptide(L)'
;MAMKKKPGRSKVEVGIPSTEAVFSAGNNNASGSLIANLATQNRAELAYELREIALQDIELNPDNAIFRQLDTDEDVETLANDIDRNGLMHNLVVYPRTDGKQTKYVLLSGERRYKALNYLQARGDAKWNTVKNCRVVTTPLSDNEKKVMLLSANLQVRGGFANEIIRRKAVAELVSCLQAEPYNLTAAEAKKAIKEATPINGRQIDKDLSIEKNLNEGLKDLLDRGFVLRSEAEIFLRMTPEEQRIAAQMLQQLYAIAYNGPGSAAIQDEKKAIRGRFVDALRTVADTSSMQDAHEALVAAVFTVQKEMACLKETIRKVKTIPPEQPAAQVEQTEVIREVREKTAGAKAQSKITGKLSSQTSRLETMLRRKNPEKRLAEKYTHEERRQAMKELDEMIATATRLREIIAKVERSADEAQEV
;
A
#
# COMPACT_ATOMS: atom_id res chain seq x y z
N MET A 1 16.29 59.52 -1.09
CA MET A 1 15.73 58.24 -1.59
C MET A 1 16.49 57.10 -0.92
N ALA A 2 15.87 56.45 0.06
CA ALA A 2 16.48 55.39 0.85
C ALA A 2 15.97 54.03 0.32
N MET A 3 16.89 53.18 -0.18
CA MET A 3 16.57 51.81 -0.61
C MET A 3 16.30 50.91 0.59
N LYS A 4 15.11 50.34 0.62
CA LYS A 4 14.74 49.28 1.58
C LYS A 4 15.42 47.95 1.21
N LYS A 5 16.30 47.45 2.07
CA LYS A 5 16.85 46.09 1.99
C LYS A 5 15.75 45.05 2.29
N LYS A 6 15.62 44.05 1.41
CA LYS A 6 14.79 42.87 1.63
C LYS A 6 15.42 41.97 2.73
N PRO A 7 14.64 41.40 3.64
CA PRO A 7 15.18 40.46 4.62
C PRO A 7 15.57 39.13 3.95
N GLY A 8 16.77 38.65 4.32
CA GLY A 8 17.32 37.38 3.83
C GLY A 8 16.51 36.18 4.39
N ARG A 9 16.29 35.19 3.54
CA ARG A 9 15.74 33.89 3.94
C ARG A 9 16.75 33.18 4.84
N SER A 10 16.38 32.96 6.10
CA SER A 10 17.10 32.05 6.97
C SER A 10 16.93 30.61 6.45
N LYS A 11 18.02 29.89 6.28
CA LYS A 11 18.01 28.44 6.07
C LYS A 11 17.46 27.79 7.33
N VAL A 12 16.31 27.12 7.21
CA VAL A 12 15.81 26.24 8.25
C VAL A 12 16.60 24.94 8.11
N GLU A 13 17.50 24.69 9.04
CA GLU A 13 18.08 23.36 9.23
C GLU A 13 16.96 22.45 9.75
N VAL A 14 16.57 21.48 8.92
CA VAL A 14 15.65 20.42 9.33
C VAL A 14 16.47 19.42 10.15
N GLY A 15 16.55 19.67 11.45
CA GLY A 15 17.07 18.69 12.40
C GLY A 15 16.14 17.48 12.44
N ILE A 16 16.67 16.29 12.22
CA ILE A 16 15.94 15.02 12.44
C ILE A 16 15.60 14.96 13.93
N PRO A 17 14.32 14.94 14.33
CA PRO A 17 13.96 14.88 15.75
C PRO A 17 14.46 13.57 16.32
N SER A 18 15.30 13.65 17.36
CA SER A 18 15.75 12.48 18.13
C SER A 18 14.53 11.79 18.77
N THR A 19 14.61 10.48 18.96
CA THR A 19 13.59 9.72 19.72
C THR A 19 13.34 10.27 21.13
N GLU A 20 14.22 11.09 21.65
CA GLU A 20 14.05 11.84 22.91
C GLU A 20 12.93 12.87 22.83
N ALA A 21 12.67 13.48 21.67
CA ALA A 21 11.58 14.43 21.49
C ALA A 21 10.19 13.79 21.63
N VAL A 22 10.08 12.47 21.43
CA VAL A 22 8.82 11.73 21.58
C VAL A 22 8.49 11.49 23.06
N PHE A 23 9.50 11.47 23.93
CA PHE A 23 9.36 11.12 25.35
C PHE A 23 9.81 12.25 26.31
N SER A 24 10.36 13.35 25.80
CA SER A 24 10.67 14.52 26.61
C SER A 24 9.53 15.52 26.56
N ALA A 25 8.59 15.41 27.47
CA ALA A 25 7.65 16.48 27.79
C ALA A 25 8.43 17.61 28.49
N GLY A 26 8.87 18.60 27.75
CA GLY A 26 9.54 19.74 28.34
C GLY A 26 10.26 20.60 27.35
N ASN A 27 9.58 21.09 26.32
CA ASN A 27 9.82 22.40 25.72
C ASN A 27 8.75 22.70 24.67
N ASN A 28 8.18 23.88 24.79
CA ASN A 28 7.12 24.44 23.97
C ASN A 28 7.60 24.63 22.51
N ASN A 29 7.56 23.59 21.69
CA ASN A 29 7.59 23.69 20.24
C ASN A 29 6.55 22.73 19.64
N ALA A 30 5.56 23.31 19.01
CA ALA A 30 4.24 22.82 18.68
C ALA A 30 4.16 21.73 17.58
N SER A 31 5.10 20.82 17.46
CA SER A 31 5.05 19.75 16.46
C SER A 31 5.33 18.33 16.97
N GLY A 32 5.82 18.19 18.17
CA GLY A 32 6.16 16.92 18.76
C GLY A 32 5.14 16.49 19.77
N SER A 33 4.12 15.78 19.38
CA SER A 33 3.35 15.04 20.37
C SER A 33 1.91 15.44 20.62
N LEU A 34 1.10 15.47 19.56
CA LEU A 34 -0.34 15.39 19.81
C LEU A 34 -0.69 14.07 20.50
N ILE A 35 0.00 12.99 20.16
CA ILE A 35 -0.22 11.66 20.75
C ILE A 35 0.38 11.59 22.15
N ALA A 36 1.54 12.18 22.40
CA ALA A 36 2.02 12.34 23.77
C ALA A 36 1.14 13.34 24.55
N ASN A 37 0.63 14.38 23.92
CA ASN A 37 -0.35 15.29 24.53
C ASN A 37 -1.71 14.63 24.73
N LEU A 38 -2.17 13.75 23.84
CA LEU A 38 -3.37 12.94 24.05
C LEU A 38 -3.16 11.89 25.15
N ALA A 39 -1.97 11.30 25.23
CA ALA A 39 -1.60 10.44 26.34
C ALA A 39 -1.50 11.22 27.66
N THR A 40 -1.24 12.55 27.60
CA THR A 40 -1.06 13.42 28.76
C THR A 40 -2.21 14.41 29.00
N GLN A 41 -3.17 14.56 28.08
CA GLN A 41 -4.30 15.50 28.25
C GLN A 41 -5.16 15.24 29.51
N ASN A 42 -4.99 14.08 30.16
CA ASN A 42 -5.62 13.72 31.42
C ASN A 42 -4.66 13.16 32.47
N ARG A 43 -3.34 13.21 32.28
CA ARG A 43 -2.36 12.63 33.21
C ARG A 43 -1.12 13.51 33.34
N ALA A 44 -0.52 13.47 34.53
CA ALA A 44 0.83 13.96 34.79
C ALA A 44 1.83 13.34 33.78
N GLU A 45 2.93 14.04 33.50
CA GLU A 45 4.02 13.58 32.64
C GLU A 45 4.35 12.08 32.85
N LEU A 46 4.64 11.36 31.77
CA LEU A 46 5.11 10.00 31.86
C LEU A 46 6.33 9.93 32.77
N ALA A 47 6.14 9.37 33.95
CA ALA A 47 7.24 9.13 34.86
C ALA A 47 8.02 7.91 34.42
N TYR A 48 9.33 8.02 34.43
CA TYR A 48 10.25 6.89 34.19
C TYR A 48 11.46 7.02 35.10
N GLU A 49 12.06 5.87 35.37
CA GLU A 49 13.33 5.79 36.09
C GLU A 49 14.39 5.14 35.21
N LEU A 50 15.66 5.48 35.46
CA LEU A 50 16.79 4.83 34.79
C LEU A 50 17.20 3.63 35.61
N ARG A 51 17.21 2.45 34.95
CA ARG A 51 17.64 1.19 35.55
C ARG A 51 18.66 0.48 34.68
N GLU A 52 19.53 -0.28 35.33
CA GLU A 52 20.34 -1.29 34.71
C GLU A 52 19.57 -2.61 34.67
N ILE A 53 19.43 -3.19 33.46
CA ILE A 53 18.59 -4.38 33.25
C ILE A 53 19.40 -5.43 32.49
N ALA A 54 19.36 -6.68 32.97
CA ALA A 54 19.96 -7.79 32.25
C ALA A 54 19.28 -7.97 30.89
N LEU A 55 20.07 -8.13 29.81
CA LEU A 55 19.54 -8.22 28.46
C LEU A 55 18.53 -9.36 28.30
N GLN A 56 18.75 -10.48 28.99
CA GLN A 56 17.84 -11.63 29.04
C GLN A 56 16.48 -11.36 29.71
N ASP A 57 16.35 -10.28 30.46
CA ASP A 57 15.10 -9.89 31.12
C ASP A 57 14.30 -8.89 30.28
N ILE A 58 14.85 -8.47 29.14
CA ILE A 58 14.15 -7.60 28.17
C ILE A 58 13.48 -8.49 27.13
N GLU A 59 12.22 -8.19 26.83
CA GLU A 59 11.40 -8.91 25.85
C GLU A 59 10.93 -8.02 24.73
N LEU A 60 10.80 -8.61 23.55
CA LEU A 60 10.19 -7.93 22.39
C LEU A 60 8.69 -7.71 22.64
N ASN A 61 8.21 -6.52 22.27
CA ASN A 61 6.79 -6.24 22.33
C ASN A 61 6.05 -6.98 21.19
N PRO A 62 5.06 -7.84 21.47
CA PRO A 62 4.32 -8.54 20.42
C PRO A 62 3.61 -7.58 19.45
N ASP A 63 3.11 -6.44 19.94
CA ASP A 63 2.42 -5.45 19.12
C ASP A 63 3.35 -4.76 18.09
N ASN A 64 4.67 -4.89 18.23
CA ASN A 64 5.64 -4.36 17.26
C ASN A 64 5.89 -5.31 16.06
N ALA A 65 5.26 -6.49 16.04
CA ALA A 65 5.50 -7.49 15.00
C ALA A 65 5.28 -6.97 13.58
N ILE A 66 4.33 -6.06 13.39
CA ILE A 66 4.03 -5.43 12.11
C ILE A 66 5.23 -4.65 11.52
N PHE A 67 6.10 -4.08 12.35
CA PHE A 67 7.26 -3.29 11.92
C PHE A 67 8.54 -4.12 11.78
N ARG A 68 8.58 -5.36 12.30
CA ARG A 68 9.79 -6.21 12.27
C ARG A 68 10.25 -6.57 10.87
N GLN A 69 9.33 -6.63 9.92
CA GLN A 69 9.61 -6.92 8.51
C GLN A 69 10.42 -5.83 7.80
N LEU A 70 10.58 -4.65 8.42
CA LEU A 70 11.36 -3.54 7.88
C LEU A 70 12.86 -3.62 8.21
N ASP A 71 13.25 -4.48 9.15
CA ASP A 71 14.64 -4.59 9.60
C ASP A 71 15.30 -5.79 8.91
N THR A 72 16.41 -5.57 8.22
CA THR A 72 17.26 -6.65 7.67
C THR A 72 18.34 -7.05 8.68
N ASP A 73 18.89 -8.24 8.55
CA ASP A 73 20.01 -8.70 9.39
C ASP A 73 21.24 -7.82 9.19
N GLU A 74 21.49 -7.34 7.97
CA GLU A 74 22.58 -6.41 7.64
C GLU A 74 22.44 -5.06 8.35
N ASP A 75 21.22 -4.53 8.44
CA ASP A 75 20.92 -3.30 9.19
C ASP A 75 21.19 -3.47 10.69
N VAL A 76 20.88 -4.66 11.23
CA VAL A 76 21.11 -4.99 12.64
C VAL A 76 22.61 -5.13 12.92
N GLU A 77 23.36 -5.80 12.05
CA GLU A 77 24.80 -5.96 12.16
C GLU A 77 25.53 -4.61 12.07
N THR A 78 25.16 -3.77 11.11
CA THR A 78 25.72 -2.41 10.96
C THR A 78 25.51 -1.60 12.24
N LEU A 79 24.30 -1.63 12.79
CA LEU A 79 23.97 -0.95 14.04
C LEU A 79 24.73 -1.55 15.24
N ALA A 80 24.92 -2.87 15.28
CA ALA A 80 25.68 -3.54 16.32
C ALA A 80 27.14 -3.08 16.33
N ASN A 81 27.77 -3.01 15.16
CA ASN A 81 29.13 -2.52 15.01
C ASN A 81 29.27 -1.03 15.41
N ASP A 82 28.25 -0.22 15.16
CA ASP A 82 28.22 1.19 15.61
C ASP A 82 28.11 1.28 17.14
N ILE A 83 27.20 0.50 17.74
CA ILE A 83 27.02 0.45 19.21
C ILE A 83 28.30 -0.06 19.90
N ASP A 84 29.01 -1.02 19.32
CA ASP A 84 30.26 -1.54 19.89
C ASP A 84 31.34 -0.47 19.94
N ARG A 85 31.46 0.36 18.90
CA ARG A 85 32.42 1.45 18.79
C ARG A 85 32.10 2.66 19.65
N ASN A 86 30.83 3.10 19.59
CA ASN A 86 30.41 4.39 20.11
C ASN A 86 29.57 4.29 21.39
N GLY A 87 29.19 3.08 21.80
CA GLY A 87 28.29 2.82 22.92
C GLY A 87 26.82 3.00 22.52
N LEU A 88 25.94 2.70 23.46
CA LEU A 88 24.48 2.85 23.26
C LEU A 88 24.10 4.33 23.49
N MET A 89 24.06 5.12 22.42
CA MET A 89 23.77 6.56 22.49
C MET A 89 22.32 6.89 22.91
N HIS A 90 21.38 6.01 22.60
CA HIS A 90 19.95 6.19 22.92
C HIS A 90 19.44 5.03 23.77
N ASN A 91 18.80 5.34 24.88
CA ASN A 91 18.33 4.36 25.83
C ASN A 91 17.18 3.51 25.25
N LEU A 92 17.08 2.26 25.69
CA LEU A 92 15.90 1.46 25.50
C LEU A 92 14.77 1.98 26.40
N VAL A 93 13.53 1.97 25.91
CA VAL A 93 12.35 2.32 26.69
C VAL A 93 11.54 1.06 26.91
N VAL A 94 11.28 0.71 28.15
CA VAL A 94 10.62 -0.52 28.54
C VAL A 94 9.55 -0.26 29.59
N TYR A 95 8.60 -1.19 29.74
CA TYR A 95 7.70 -1.22 30.89
C TYR A 95 7.81 -2.57 31.59
N PRO A 96 7.65 -2.59 32.95
CA PRO A 96 7.73 -3.83 33.70
C PRO A 96 6.47 -4.67 33.49
N ARG A 97 6.66 -5.97 33.30
CA ARG A 97 5.62 -7.00 33.34
C ARG A 97 5.99 -8.03 34.39
N THR A 98 5.19 -8.12 35.42
CA THR A 98 5.40 -9.13 36.47
C THR A 98 4.65 -10.39 36.10
N ASP A 99 5.38 -11.47 35.95
CA ASP A 99 4.84 -12.82 35.73
C ASP A 99 5.30 -13.73 36.89
N GLY A 100 4.38 -13.96 37.81
CA GLY A 100 4.67 -14.66 39.05
C GLY A 100 5.70 -13.91 39.91
N LYS A 101 6.89 -14.53 40.11
CA LYS A 101 7.98 -13.96 40.92
C LYS A 101 9.04 -13.21 40.13
N GLN A 102 8.98 -13.26 38.80
CA GLN A 102 9.95 -12.61 37.94
C GLN A 102 9.37 -11.36 37.29
N THR A 103 10.16 -10.29 37.29
CA THR A 103 9.84 -9.09 36.53
C THR A 103 10.59 -9.14 35.21
N LYS A 104 9.88 -9.13 34.09
CA LYS A 104 10.39 -8.95 32.74
C LYS A 104 10.11 -7.53 32.29
N TYR A 105 10.84 -7.07 31.31
CA TYR A 105 10.76 -5.72 30.78
C TYR A 105 10.45 -5.76 29.30
N VAL A 106 9.24 -5.32 28.93
CA VAL A 106 8.76 -5.35 27.54
C VAL A 106 9.12 -4.03 26.84
N LEU A 107 9.69 -4.12 25.67
CA LEU A 107 10.11 -2.95 24.89
C LEU A 107 8.93 -2.11 24.41
N LEU A 108 8.97 -0.81 24.68
CA LEU A 108 8.14 0.21 24.02
C LEU A 108 8.89 0.91 22.88
N SER A 109 10.22 1.05 23.01
CA SER A 109 11.07 1.63 21.95
C SER A 109 12.47 1.05 21.99
N GLY A 110 13.10 0.94 20.84
CA GLY A 110 14.49 0.51 20.70
C GLY A 110 14.66 -0.94 20.26
N GLU A 111 13.68 -1.57 19.61
CA GLU A 111 13.78 -2.98 19.18
C GLU A 111 15.01 -3.26 18.31
N ARG A 112 15.34 -2.38 17.34
CA ARG A 112 16.56 -2.55 16.53
C ARG A 112 17.84 -2.56 17.39
N ARG A 113 17.91 -1.65 18.38
CA ARG A 113 19.04 -1.58 19.33
C ARG A 113 19.10 -2.83 20.19
N TYR A 114 17.97 -3.32 20.66
CA TYR A 114 17.88 -4.58 21.41
C TYR A 114 18.37 -5.77 20.57
N LYS A 115 17.97 -5.86 19.31
CA LYS A 115 18.47 -6.90 18.39
C LYS A 115 19.98 -6.79 18.19
N ALA A 116 20.52 -5.57 18.01
CA ALA A 116 21.94 -5.31 17.88
C ALA A 116 22.71 -5.70 19.13
N LEU A 117 22.18 -5.42 20.33
CA LEU A 117 22.79 -5.84 21.59
C LEU A 117 22.80 -7.38 21.74
N ASN A 118 21.75 -8.08 21.36
CA ASN A 118 21.72 -9.55 21.33
C ASN A 118 22.75 -10.10 20.33
N TYR A 119 22.92 -9.46 19.19
CA TYR A 119 23.95 -9.84 18.21
C TYR A 119 25.37 -9.71 18.78
N LEU A 120 25.67 -8.61 19.49
CA LEU A 120 26.94 -8.43 20.17
C LEU A 120 27.16 -9.44 21.29
N GLN A 121 26.14 -9.72 22.10
CA GLN A 121 26.20 -10.74 23.14
C GLN A 121 26.49 -12.13 22.54
N ALA A 122 25.84 -12.49 21.45
CA ALA A 122 26.05 -13.75 20.75
C ALA A 122 27.47 -13.90 20.18
N ARG A 123 28.17 -12.79 19.89
CA ARG A 123 29.59 -12.78 19.51
C ARG A 123 30.53 -12.98 20.69
N GLY A 124 30.02 -13.09 21.92
CA GLY A 124 30.80 -13.30 23.13
C GLY A 124 31.19 -12.03 23.88
N ASP A 125 30.63 -10.88 23.54
CA ASP A 125 30.89 -9.62 24.22
C ASP A 125 30.05 -9.51 25.51
N ALA A 126 30.65 -9.95 26.63
CA ALA A 126 30.02 -9.95 27.94
C ALA A 126 29.64 -8.55 28.47
N LYS A 127 30.22 -7.48 27.91
CA LYS A 127 29.87 -6.08 28.21
C LYS A 127 28.40 -5.80 28.03
N TRP A 128 27.73 -6.51 27.08
CA TRP A 128 26.34 -6.30 26.72
C TRP A 128 25.36 -7.28 27.38
N ASN A 129 25.84 -8.08 28.38
CA ASN A 129 24.93 -8.90 29.18
C ASN A 129 23.91 -8.08 30.00
N THR A 130 24.27 -6.80 30.22
CA THR A 130 23.44 -5.86 30.97
C THR A 130 23.37 -4.53 30.22
N VAL A 131 22.17 -4.00 30.09
CA VAL A 131 21.93 -2.71 29.44
C VAL A 131 21.78 -1.63 30.49
N LYS A 132 22.73 -0.69 30.49
CA LYS A 132 22.73 0.48 31.39
C LYS A 132 21.71 1.52 30.94
N ASN A 133 21.16 2.28 31.91
CA ASN A 133 20.30 3.43 31.64
C ASN A 133 19.04 3.11 30.82
N CYS A 134 18.45 1.92 30.96
CA CYS A 134 17.13 1.67 30.41
C CYS A 134 16.11 2.60 31.05
N ARG A 135 15.28 3.24 30.23
CA ARG A 135 14.14 4.04 30.72
C ARG A 135 12.98 3.10 31.03
N VAL A 136 12.71 2.88 32.30
CA VAL A 136 11.59 2.07 32.78
C VAL A 136 10.41 2.99 33.03
N VAL A 137 9.34 2.82 32.28
CA VAL A 137 8.11 3.58 32.48
C VAL A 137 7.47 3.13 33.78
N THR A 138 7.27 4.06 34.73
CA THR A 138 6.68 3.82 36.04
C THR A 138 5.22 4.25 36.12
N THR A 139 4.76 5.10 35.20
CA THR A 139 3.35 5.46 35.07
C THR A 139 2.54 4.23 34.68
N PRO A 140 1.47 3.86 35.42
CA PRO A 140 0.57 2.80 35.00
C PRO A 140 -0.08 3.14 33.66
N LEU A 141 0.14 2.28 32.63
CA LEU A 141 -0.44 2.43 31.31
C LEU A 141 -1.34 1.23 31.02
N SER A 142 -2.51 1.49 30.46
CA SER A 142 -3.34 0.44 29.86
C SER A 142 -2.64 -0.15 28.64
N ASP A 143 -3.05 -1.33 28.20
CA ASP A 143 -2.48 -1.95 27.01
C ASP A 143 -2.73 -1.12 25.75
N ASN A 144 -3.88 -0.45 25.68
CA ASN A 144 -4.18 0.45 24.58
C ASN A 144 -3.24 1.68 24.55
N GLU A 145 -2.91 2.28 25.69
CA GLU A 145 -1.95 3.39 25.79
C GLU A 145 -0.55 2.96 25.35
N LYS A 146 -0.08 1.79 25.79
CA LYS A 146 1.21 1.22 25.36
C LYS A 146 1.26 1.03 23.85
N LYS A 147 0.16 0.52 23.27
CA LYS A 147 0.03 0.28 21.84
C LYS A 147 0.01 1.57 21.03
N VAL A 148 -0.74 2.58 21.48
CA VAL A 148 -0.74 3.93 20.86
C VAL A 148 0.67 4.53 20.87
N MET A 149 1.40 4.44 21.98
CA MET A 149 2.77 4.94 22.06
C MET A 149 3.69 4.23 21.07
N LEU A 150 3.62 2.91 20.99
CA LEU A 150 4.45 2.10 20.10
C LEU A 150 4.16 2.38 18.62
N LEU A 151 2.89 2.37 18.22
CA LEU A 151 2.46 2.63 16.84
C LEU A 151 2.84 4.06 16.41
N SER A 152 2.60 5.04 17.28
CA SER A 152 2.90 6.44 17.01
C SER A 152 4.39 6.68 16.82
N ALA A 153 5.23 6.15 17.71
CA ALA A 153 6.68 6.29 17.62
C ALA A 153 7.22 5.68 16.29
N ASN A 154 6.72 4.51 15.90
CA ASN A 154 7.13 3.88 14.65
C ASN A 154 6.63 4.65 13.41
N LEU A 155 5.39 5.11 13.40
CA LEU A 155 4.84 5.89 12.28
C LEU A 155 5.51 7.26 12.16
N GLN A 156 5.89 7.90 13.26
CA GLN A 156 6.59 9.18 13.26
C GLN A 156 7.98 9.05 12.63
N VAL A 157 8.73 8.02 13.01
CA VAL A 157 10.10 7.80 12.54
C VAL A 157 10.13 7.16 11.15
N ARG A 158 9.21 6.22 10.88
CA ARG A 158 9.21 5.37 9.68
C ARG A 158 8.08 5.67 8.70
N GLY A 159 7.14 6.56 9.04
CA GLY A 159 5.93 6.79 8.25
C GLY A 159 6.16 7.25 6.81
N GLY A 160 7.31 7.89 6.51
CA GLY A 160 7.72 8.26 5.16
C GLY A 160 8.43 7.14 4.38
N PHE A 161 8.94 6.12 5.08
CA PHE A 161 9.76 5.03 4.53
C PHE A 161 9.09 3.67 4.65
N ALA A 162 8.03 3.58 5.44
CA ALA A 162 7.36 2.31 5.68
C ALA A 162 6.86 1.73 4.37
N ASN A 163 7.07 0.43 4.22
CA ASN A 163 6.30 -0.36 3.29
C ASN A 163 4.82 0.02 3.43
N GLU A 164 4.18 0.29 2.30
CA GLU A 164 2.81 0.76 2.23
C GLU A 164 1.81 -0.13 3.01
N ILE A 165 2.05 -1.44 2.99
CA ILE A 165 1.25 -2.45 3.69
C ILE A 165 1.33 -2.22 5.20
N ILE A 166 2.55 -2.05 5.70
CA ILE A 166 2.82 -1.84 7.13
C ILE A 166 2.21 -0.53 7.60
N ARG A 167 2.40 0.54 6.83
CA ARG A 167 1.81 1.84 7.13
C ARG A 167 0.29 1.77 7.20
N ARG A 168 -0.36 1.15 6.20
CA ARG A 168 -1.81 1.01 6.13
C ARG A 168 -2.37 0.29 7.36
N LYS A 169 -1.80 -0.86 7.71
CA LYS A 169 -2.19 -1.65 8.89
C LYS A 169 -1.95 -0.87 10.19
N ALA A 170 -0.79 -0.24 10.33
CA ALA A 170 -0.45 0.53 11.51
C ALA A 170 -1.35 1.76 11.69
N VAL A 171 -1.68 2.47 10.61
CA VAL A 171 -2.62 3.61 10.65
C VAL A 171 -4.02 3.15 11.05
N ALA A 172 -4.52 2.06 10.50
CA ALA A 172 -5.84 1.53 10.84
C ALA A 172 -5.90 1.10 12.31
N GLU A 173 -4.89 0.43 12.79
CA GLU A 173 -4.79 -0.01 14.17
C GLU A 173 -4.67 1.17 15.14
N LEU A 174 -3.87 2.19 14.81
CA LEU A 174 -3.74 3.40 15.61
C LEU A 174 -5.08 4.17 15.68
N VAL A 175 -5.83 4.29 14.58
CA VAL A 175 -7.18 4.87 14.61
C VAL A 175 -8.09 4.08 15.54
N SER A 176 -8.09 2.75 15.46
CA SER A 176 -8.87 1.90 16.35
C SER A 176 -8.53 2.11 17.82
N CYS A 177 -7.25 2.17 18.15
CA CYS A 177 -6.77 2.44 19.50
C CYS A 177 -7.20 3.82 20.01
N LEU A 178 -7.13 4.85 19.16
CA LEU A 178 -7.54 6.21 19.53
C LEU A 178 -9.07 6.36 19.67
N GLN A 179 -9.86 5.50 19.05
CA GLN A 179 -11.32 5.46 19.23
C GLN A 179 -11.76 4.68 20.48
N ALA A 180 -10.89 3.84 21.03
CA ALA A 180 -11.12 3.05 22.24
C ALA A 180 -10.71 3.84 23.52
N GLU A 181 -11.12 3.31 24.68
CA GLU A 181 -10.67 3.84 25.98
C GLU A 181 -9.14 3.77 26.13
N PRO A 182 -8.52 4.74 26.76
CA PRO A 182 -9.11 5.89 27.46
C PRO A 182 -9.34 7.12 26.58
N TYR A 183 -9.02 7.08 25.27
CA TYR A 183 -9.03 8.25 24.38
C TYR A 183 -10.43 8.63 23.89
N ASN A 184 -11.23 7.66 23.49
CA ASN A 184 -12.61 7.82 23.02
C ASN A 184 -12.77 8.90 21.92
N LEU A 185 -11.78 9.05 21.04
CA LEU A 185 -11.82 10.03 19.96
C LEU A 185 -12.80 9.61 18.86
N THR A 186 -13.42 10.57 18.23
CA THR A 186 -14.13 10.33 16.97
C THR A 186 -13.15 9.97 15.86
N ALA A 187 -13.62 9.33 14.80
CA ALA A 187 -12.79 8.98 13.64
C ALA A 187 -12.11 10.22 13.01
N ALA A 188 -12.78 11.38 13.03
CA ALA A 188 -12.24 12.64 12.50
C ALA A 188 -11.10 13.18 13.38
N GLU A 189 -11.27 13.14 14.70
CA GLU A 189 -10.25 13.57 15.66
C GLU A 189 -9.04 12.65 15.65
N ALA A 190 -9.24 11.32 15.59
CA ALA A 190 -8.16 10.35 15.46
C ALA A 190 -7.32 10.57 14.20
N LYS A 191 -7.97 10.80 13.05
CA LYS A 191 -7.29 11.12 11.78
C LYS A 191 -6.50 12.43 11.87
N LYS A 192 -7.09 13.45 12.48
CA LYS A 192 -6.44 14.75 12.71
C LYS A 192 -5.19 14.57 13.58
N ALA A 193 -5.31 13.82 14.67
CA ALA A 193 -4.21 13.51 15.58
C ALA A 193 -3.04 12.81 14.84
N ILE A 194 -3.34 11.80 14.02
CA ILE A 194 -2.32 11.07 13.24
C ILE A 194 -1.64 12.00 12.22
N LYS A 195 -2.42 12.83 11.50
CA LYS A 195 -1.89 13.78 10.53
C LYS A 195 -0.93 14.79 11.16
N GLU A 196 -1.21 15.23 12.39
CA GLU A 196 -0.37 16.21 13.10
C GLU A 196 0.87 15.56 13.71
N ALA A 197 0.79 14.28 14.10
CA ALA A 197 1.86 13.56 14.77
C ALA A 197 2.80 12.80 13.83
N THR A 198 2.43 12.60 12.57
CA THR A 198 3.19 11.78 11.63
C THR A 198 3.41 12.53 10.30
N PRO A 199 4.43 12.16 9.50
CA PRO A 199 4.64 12.74 8.17
C PRO A 199 3.61 12.29 7.13
N ILE A 200 2.55 11.54 7.52
CA ILE A 200 1.54 10.99 6.62
C ILE A 200 0.48 12.05 6.34
N ASN A 201 0.23 12.37 5.07
CA ASN A 201 -0.80 13.33 4.72
C ASN A 201 -2.22 12.76 4.88
N GLY A 202 -3.21 13.65 5.11
CA GLY A 202 -4.58 13.25 5.39
C GLY A 202 -5.23 12.41 4.28
N ARG A 203 -4.95 12.73 2.99
CA ARG A 203 -5.46 11.93 1.85
C ARG A 203 -4.94 10.50 1.89
N GLN A 204 -3.68 10.33 2.30
CA GLN A 204 -3.06 9.01 2.43
C GLN A 204 -3.70 8.21 3.56
N ILE A 205 -3.96 8.87 4.72
CA ILE A 205 -4.67 8.26 5.86
C ILE A 205 -6.07 7.80 5.41
N ASP A 206 -6.82 8.66 4.71
CA ASP A 206 -8.17 8.31 4.23
C ASP A 206 -8.17 7.10 3.29
N LYS A 207 -7.20 7.03 2.36
CA LYS A 207 -7.05 5.89 1.46
C LYS A 207 -6.68 4.62 2.21
N ASP A 208 -5.73 4.69 3.13
CA ASP A 208 -5.29 3.55 3.92
C ASP A 208 -6.44 2.98 4.76
N LEU A 209 -7.20 3.84 5.42
CA LEU A 209 -8.38 3.45 6.19
C LEU A 209 -9.51 2.90 5.33
N SER A 210 -9.75 3.48 4.15
CA SER A 210 -10.77 2.99 3.21
C SER A 210 -10.45 1.57 2.76
N ILE A 211 -9.20 1.27 2.44
CA ILE A 211 -8.76 -0.08 2.06
C ILE A 211 -8.95 -1.04 3.24
N GLU A 212 -8.47 -0.69 4.44
CA GLU A 212 -8.57 -1.58 5.60
C GLU A 212 -10.01 -1.87 6.03
N LYS A 213 -10.88 -0.88 5.95
CA LYS A 213 -12.27 -1.01 6.38
C LYS A 213 -13.19 -1.68 5.34
N ASN A 214 -13.03 -1.33 4.06
CA ASN A 214 -14.03 -1.60 3.05
C ASN A 214 -13.58 -2.58 1.95
N LEU A 215 -12.28 -2.92 1.88
CA LEU A 215 -11.80 -3.88 0.89
C LEU A 215 -11.99 -5.30 1.42
N ASN A 216 -12.43 -6.22 0.56
CA ASN A 216 -12.54 -7.64 0.88
C ASN A 216 -11.20 -8.24 1.32
N GLU A 217 -11.21 -9.12 2.32
CA GLU A 217 -9.99 -9.72 2.90
C GLU A 217 -9.14 -10.47 1.86
N GLY A 218 -9.79 -11.18 0.92
CA GLY A 218 -9.08 -11.87 -0.16
C GLY A 218 -8.36 -10.89 -1.10
N LEU A 219 -8.93 -9.71 -1.34
CA LEU A 219 -8.29 -8.65 -2.11
C LEU A 219 -7.17 -7.97 -1.33
N LYS A 220 -7.31 -7.82 -0.01
CA LYS A 220 -6.23 -7.30 0.87
C LYS A 220 -5.03 -8.25 0.86
N ASP A 221 -5.23 -9.56 0.98
CA ASP A 221 -4.16 -10.56 0.90
C ASP A 221 -3.42 -10.48 -0.45
N LEU A 222 -4.15 -10.37 -1.56
CA LEU A 222 -3.56 -10.23 -2.89
C LEU A 222 -2.83 -8.89 -3.07
N LEU A 223 -3.32 -7.81 -2.46
CA LEU A 223 -2.66 -6.51 -2.42
C LEU A 223 -1.35 -6.58 -1.60
N ASP A 224 -1.38 -7.24 -0.45
CA ASP A 224 -0.22 -7.46 0.41
C ASP A 224 0.86 -8.31 -0.27
N ARG A 225 0.46 -9.24 -1.14
CA ARG A 225 1.37 -10.05 -1.99
C ARG A 225 1.85 -9.33 -3.25
N GLY A 226 1.40 -8.10 -3.49
CA GLY A 226 1.73 -7.35 -4.70
C GLY A 226 1.10 -7.90 -5.98
N PHE A 227 0.16 -8.83 -5.87
CA PHE A 227 -0.58 -9.35 -7.04
C PHE A 227 -1.68 -8.41 -7.49
N VAL A 228 -2.32 -7.70 -6.58
CA VAL A 228 -3.21 -6.57 -6.82
C VAL A 228 -2.44 -5.28 -6.57
N LEU A 229 -2.58 -4.30 -7.44
CA LEU A 229 -1.94 -3.00 -7.28
C LEU A 229 -2.82 -2.06 -6.45
N ARG A 230 -2.20 -1.11 -5.76
CA ARG A 230 -2.95 -0.11 -4.98
C ARG A 230 -3.93 0.71 -5.83
N SER A 231 -3.54 1.08 -7.05
CA SER A 231 -4.43 1.77 -7.99
C SER A 231 -5.64 0.92 -8.41
N GLU A 232 -5.51 -0.40 -8.35
CA GLU A 232 -6.60 -1.34 -8.62
C GLU A 232 -7.53 -1.47 -7.41
N ALA A 233 -7.02 -1.36 -6.18
CA ALA A 233 -7.82 -1.37 -4.97
C ALA A 233 -8.91 -0.27 -4.97
N GLU A 234 -8.63 0.90 -5.57
CA GLU A 234 -9.61 1.99 -5.72
C GLU A 234 -10.80 1.60 -6.62
N ILE A 235 -10.61 0.65 -7.55
CA ILE A 235 -11.69 0.11 -8.38
C ILE A 235 -12.59 -0.77 -7.52
N PHE A 236 -12.00 -1.70 -6.79
CA PHE A 236 -12.74 -2.62 -5.93
C PHE A 236 -13.52 -1.91 -4.83
N LEU A 237 -12.99 -0.82 -4.26
CA LEU A 237 -13.68 -0.02 -3.25
C LEU A 237 -14.99 0.63 -3.74
N ARG A 238 -15.21 0.73 -5.05
CA ARG A 238 -16.46 1.23 -5.64
C ARG A 238 -17.47 0.12 -5.93
N MET A 239 -17.05 -1.13 -5.79
CA MET A 239 -17.86 -2.32 -5.98
C MET A 239 -18.59 -2.69 -4.69
N THR A 240 -19.72 -3.37 -4.83
CA THR A 240 -20.44 -3.94 -3.69
C THR A 240 -19.62 -5.04 -3.01
N PRO A 241 -19.89 -5.37 -1.72
CA PRO A 241 -19.19 -6.45 -1.04
C PRO A 241 -19.26 -7.81 -1.76
N GLU A 242 -20.38 -8.11 -2.41
CA GLU A 242 -20.57 -9.34 -3.16
C GLU A 242 -19.72 -9.36 -4.45
N GLU A 243 -19.71 -8.27 -5.19
CA GLU A 243 -18.87 -8.12 -6.38
C GLU A 243 -17.37 -8.23 -6.02
N GLN A 244 -16.96 -7.60 -4.91
CA GLN A 244 -15.60 -7.72 -4.39
C GLN A 244 -15.27 -9.18 -4.03
N ARG A 245 -16.20 -9.92 -3.45
CA ARG A 245 -16.03 -11.33 -3.09
C ARG A 245 -15.79 -12.18 -4.33
N ILE A 246 -16.57 -11.97 -5.38
CA ILE A 246 -16.43 -12.68 -6.67
C ILE A 246 -15.09 -12.33 -7.31
N ALA A 247 -14.72 -11.05 -7.35
CA ALA A 247 -13.44 -10.59 -7.88
C ALA A 247 -12.26 -11.20 -7.11
N ALA A 248 -12.33 -11.22 -5.78
CA ALA A 248 -11.33 -11.85 -4.92
C ALA A 248 -11.14 -13.33 -5.26
N GLN A 249 -12.24 -14.07 -5.38
CA GLN A 249 -12.20 -15.49 -5.69
C GLN A 249 -11.53 -15.77 -7.05
N MET A 250 -11.85 -15.00 -8.08
CA MET A 250 -11.25 -15.17 -9.40
C MET A 250 -9.75 -14.82 -9.40
N LEU A 251 -9.37 -13.74 -8.75
CA LEU A 251 -7.98 -13.32 -8.64
C LEU A 251 -7.14 -14.29 -7.79
N GLN A 252 -7.71 -14.86 -6.72
CA GLN A 252 -7.06 -15.90 -5.92
C GLN A 252 -6.84 -17.19 -6.72
N GLN A 253 -7.84 -17.61 -7.50
CA GLN A 253 -7.69 -18.76 -8.40
C GLN A 253 -6.60 -18.54 -9.45
N LEU A 254 -6.54 -17.34 -10.03
CA LEU A 254 -5.48 -16.96 -10.96
C LEU A 254 -4.12 -16.91 -10.27
N TYR A 255 -4.04 -16.34 -9.07
CA TYR A 255 -2.82 -16.28 -8.27
C TYR A 255 -2.28 -17.67 -7.94
N ALA A 256 -3.15 -18.62 -7.64
CA ALA A 256 -2.81 -20.00 -7.29
C ALA A 256 -2.25 -20.83 -8.46
N ILE A 257 -2.37 -20.36 -9.73
CA ILE A 257 -1.75 -21.04 -10.86
C ILE A 257 -0.23 -20.87 -10.76
N ALA A 258 0.46 -21.93 -10.34
CA ALA A 258 1.91 -21.97 -10.18
C ALA A 258 2.57 -22.79 -11.27
N TYR A 259 3.69 -22.28 -11.79
CA TYR A 259 4.55 -22.99 -12.73
C TYR A 259 6.00 -22.48 -12.60
N ASN A 260 6.92 -23.40 -12.35
CA ASN A 260 8.35 -23.11 -12.15
C ASN A 260 9.26 -23.82 -13.17
N GLY A 261 8.69 -24.36 -14.26
CA GLY A 261 9.43 -25.04 -15.30
C GLY A 261 9.98 -24.09 -16.38
N PRO A 262 10.53 -24.65 -17.48
CA PRO A 262 10.99 -23.88 -18.63
C PRO A 262 9.89 -22.94 -19.15
N GLY A 263 10.26 -21.71 -19.50
CA GLY A 263 9.28 -20.68 -19.92
C GLY A 263 8.42 -20.09 -18.81
N SER A 264 8.75 -20.32 -17.53
CA SER A 264 8.01 -19.79 -16.37
C SER A 264 7.81 -18.28 -16.43
N ALA A 265 8.81 -17.51 -16.91
CA ALA A 265 8.70 -16.07 -17.07
C ALA A 265 7.54 -15.67 -18.01
N ALA A 266 7.39 -16.36 -19.16
CA ALA A 266 6.31 -16.10 -20.11
C ALA A 266 4.93 -16.47 -19.53
N ILE A 267 4.85 -17.55 -18.74
CA ILE A 267 3.63 -17.94 -18.02
C ILE A 267 3.28 -16.89 -16.96
N GLN A 268 4.25 -16.35 -16.23
CA GLN A 268 4.02 -15.27 -15.25
C GLN A 268 3.57 -13.97 -15.93
N ASP A 269 4.14 -13.63 -17.09
CA ASP A 269 3.72 -12.46 -17.85
C ASP A 269 2.29 -12.61 -18.37
N GLU A 270 1.90 -13.80 -18.85
CA GLU A 270 0.52 -14.06 -19.28
C GLU A 270 -0.45 -14.01 -18.09
N LYS A 271 -0.07 -14.58 -16.95
CA LYS A 271 -0.84 -14.48 -15.72
C LYS A 271 -1.09 -13.01 -15.31
N LYS A 272 -0.06 -12.15 -15.42
CA LYS A 272 -0.21 -10.70 -15.18
C LYS A 272 -1.13 -10.04 -16.22
N ALA A 273 -1.05 -10.47 -17.49
CA ALA A 273 -1.89 -9.94 -18.56
C ALA A 273 -3.37 -10.33 -18.36
N ILE A 274 -3.66 -11.59 -18.00
CA ILE A 274 -5.01 -12.05 -17.65
C ILE A 274 -5.56 -11.23 -16.48
N ARG A 275 -4.76 -11.04 -15.41
CA ARG A 275 -5.15 -10.18 -14.29
C ARG A 275 -5.51 -8.77 -14.76
N GLY A 276 -4.65 -8.16 -15.58
CA GLY A 276 -4.87 -6.80 -16.08
C GLY A 276 -6.18 -6.67 -16.86
N ARG A 277 -6.46 -7.61 -17.77
CA ARG A 277 -7.72 -7.63 -18.53
C ARG A 277 -8.94 -7.80 -17.64
N PHE A 278 -8.85 -8.69 -16.66
CA PHE A 278 -9.94 -8.88 -15.70
C PHE A 278 -10.20 -7.63 -14.86
N VAL A 279 -9.16 -6.99 -14.33
CA VAL A 279 -9.29 -5.74 -13.55
C VAL A 279 -9.85 -4.61 -14.41
N ASP A 280 -9.46 -4.51 -15.68
CA ASP A 280 -10.02 -3.52 -16.60
C ASP A 280 -11.52 -3.77 -16.88
N ALA A 281 -11.94 -5.03 -17.00
CA ALA A 281 -13.35 -5.39 -17.09
C ALA A 281 -14.12 -5.05 -15.82
N LEU A 282 -13.54 -5.31 -14.64
CA LEU A 282 -14.12 -4.93 -13.34
C LEU A 282 -14.23 -3.42 -13.14
N ARG A 283 -13.40 -2.62 -13.80
CA ARG A 283 -13.53 -1.16 -13.82
C ARG A 283 -14.87 -0.75 -14.45
N THR A 284 -15.26 -1.39 -15.55
CA THR A 284 -16.56 -1.15 -16.18
C THR A 284 -17.69 -1.50 -15.23
N VAL A 285 -17.61 -2.61 -14.50
CA VAL A 285 -18.57 -2.99 -13.46
C VAL A 285 -18.69 -1.89 -12.39
N ALA A 286 -17.55 -1.44 -11.87
CA ALA A 286 -17.49 -0.42 -10.81
C ALA A 286 -17.99 0.97 -11.25
N ASP A 287 -17.93 1.28 -12.55
CA ASP A 287 -18.35 2.57 -13.12
C ASP A 287 -19.83 2.55 -13.60
N THR A 288 -20.45 1.38 -13.66
CA THR A 288 -21.85 1.22 -14.10
C THR A 288 -22.83 1.61 -13.00
N SER A 289 -23.77 2.48 -13.32
CA SER A 289 -24.78 2.97 -12.36
C SER A 289 -26.00 2.08 -12.23
N SER A 290 -26.27 1.23 -13.22
CA SER A 290 -27.36 0.27 -13.22
C SER A 290 -26.92 -1.04 -12.58
N MET A 291 -27.65 -1.51 -11.57
CA MET A 291 -27.34 -2.75 -10.87
C MET A 291 -27.41 -3.98 -11.80
N GLN A 292 -28.35 -3.96 -12.74
CA GLN A 292 -28.52 -5.04 -13.71
C GLN A 292 -27.35 -5.08 -14.70
N ASP A 293 -26.99 -3.93 -15.27
CA ASP A 293 -25.87 -3.85 -16.23
C ASP A 293 -24.54 -4.17 -15.55
N ALA A 294 -24.34 -3.76 -14.29
CA ALA A 294 -23.17 -4.12 -13.50
C ALA A 294 -23.08 -5.63 -13.28
N HIS A 295 -24.22 -6.28 -12.98
CA HIS A 295 -24.27 -7.73 -12.82
C HIS A 295 -23.93 -8.45 -14.12
N GLU A 296 -24.53 -8.05 -15.24
CA GLU A 296 -24.25 -8.63 -16.56
C GLU A 296 -22.76 -8.45 -16.95
N ALA A 297 -22.20 -7.26 -16.73
CA ALA A 297 -20.79 -6.99 -16.97
C ALA A 297 -19.88 -7.86 -16.08
N LEU A 298 -20.23 -8.05 -14.81
CA LEU A 298 -19.49 -8.93 -13.90
C LEU A 298 -19.51 -10.39 -14.36
N VAL A 299 -20.69 -10.90 -14.74
CA VAL A 299 -20.83 -12.27 -15.25
C VAL A 299 -19.98 -12.48 -16.50
N ALA A 300 -19.99 -11.53 -17.42
CA ALA A 300 -19.18 -11.58 -18.64
C ALA A 300 -17.67 -11.55 -18.32
N ALA A 301 -17.26 -10.69 -17.38
CA ALA A 301 -15.86 -10.61 -16.91
C ALA A 301 -15.40 -11.93 -16.27
N VAL A 302 -16.23 -12.51 -15.40
CA VAL A 302 -15.94 -13.81 -14.74
C VAL A 302 -15.83 -14.93 -15.76
N PHE A 303 -16.75 -15.02 -16.71
CA PHE A 303 -16.72 -16.04 -17.76
C PHE A 303 -15.42 -15.94 -18.60
N THR A 304 -15.06 -14.71 -18.98
CA THR A 304 -13.84 -14.45 -19.76
C THR A 304 -12.59 -14.86 -19.01
N VAL A 305 -12.43 -14.45 -17.76
CA VAL A 305 -11.24 -14.80 -16.96
C VAL A 305 -11.15 -16.29 -16.68
N GLN A 306 -12.27 -16.97 -16.47
CA GLN A 306 -12.31 -18.43 -16.30
C GLN A 306 -11.83 -19.16 -17.55
N LYS A 307 -12.27 -18.73 -18.73
CA LYS A 307 -11.82 -19.26 -20.01
C LYS A 307 -10.31 -19.03 -20.22
N GLU A 308 -9.82 -17.85 -19.92
CA GLU A 308 -8.40 -17.53 -20.01
C GLU A 308 -7.56 -18.35 -19.03
N MET A 309 -8.03 -18.52 -17.78
CA MET A 309 -7.36 -19.39 -16.80
C MET A 309 -7.33 -20.86 -17.24
N ALA A 310 -8.40 -21.35 -17.86
CA ALA A 310 -8.43 -22.71 -18.41
C ALA A 310 -7.41 -22.89 -19.55
N CYS A 311 -7.33 -21.92 -20.45
CA CYS A 311 -6.34 -21.88 -21.52
C CYS A 311 -4.90 -21.87 -20.96
N LEU A 312 -4.64 -21.03 -19.94
CA LEU A 312 -3.33 -20.96 -19.28
C LEU A 312 -2.94 -22.30 -18.62
N LYS A 313 -3.88 -22.96 -17.94
CA LYS A 313 -3.67 -24.29 -17.32
C LYS A 313 -3.37 -25.36 -18.39
N GLU A 314 -4.08 -25.35 -19.51
CA GLU A 314 -3.84 -26.27 -20.61
C GLU A 314 -2.46 -26.03 -21.26
N THR A 315 -2.06 -24.77 -21.42
CA THR A 315 -0.72 -24.40 -21.89
C THR A 315 0.37 -24.95 -20.97
N ILE A 316 0.20 -24.75 -19.65
CA ILE A 316 1.13 -25.30 -18.66
C ILE A 316 1.20 -26.84 -18.76
N ARG A 317 0.07 -27.51 -18.96
CA ARG A 317 0.02 -28.95 -19.13
C ARG A 317 0.78 -29.38 -20.36
N LYS A 318 0.59 -28.74 -21.53
CA LYS A 318 1.32 -29.03 -22.77
C LYS A 318 2.81 -28.83 -22.60
N VAL A 319 3.24 -27.71 -21.98
CA VAL A 319 4.67 -27.45 -21.75
C VAL A 319 5.30 -28.50 -20.82
N LYS A 320 4.57 -29.02 -19.83
CA LYS A 320 5.05 -30.08 -18.92
C LYS A 320 5.23 -31.43 -19.62
N THR A 321 4.51 -31.69 -20.71
CA THR A 321 4.63 -32.96 -21.44
C THR A 321 5.83 -33.03 -22.41
N ILE A 322 6.50 -31.89 -22.66
CA ILE A 322 7.66 -31.78 -23.53
C ILE A 322 8.93 -32.19 -22.74
N PRO A 323 9.66 -33.23 -23.12
CA PRO A 323 10.85 -33.66 -22.38
C PRO A 323 11.95 -32.58 -22.38
N PRO A 324 12.59 -32.30 -21.24
CA PRO A 324 13.52 -31.17 -21.12
C PRO A 324 14.89 -31.37 -21.82
N GLU A 325 15.20 -32.56 -22.26
CA GLU A 325 16.58 -32.98 -22.65
C GLU A 325 16.93 -32.87 -24.15
N GLN A 326 16.02 -32.42 -25.02
CA GLN A 326 16.31 -32.28 -26.43
C GLN A 326 16.35 -30.83 -26.91
N PRO A 327 17.33 -30.39 -27.73
CA PRO A 327 17.35 -29.03 -28.29
C PRO A 327 16.07 -28.65 -29.06
N ALA A 328 15.44 -29.63 -29.72
CA ALA A 328 14.15 -29.45 -30.38
C ALA A 328 13.01 -29.16 -29.41
N ALA A 329 13.05 -29.66 -28.19
CA ALA A 329 12.03 -29.41 -27.16
C ALA A 329 12.00 -27.95 -26.69
N GLN A 330 13.13 -27.26 -26.69
CA GLN A 330 13.17 -25.83 -26.36
C GLN A 330 12.51 -24.97 -27.45
N VAL A 331 12.65 -25.40 -28.73
CA VAL A 331 12.00 -24.74 -29.87
C VAL A 331 10.49 -24.95 -29.79
N GLU A 332 10.04 -26.17 -29.54
CA GLU A 332 8.63 -26.53 -29.42
C GLU A 332 7.96 -25.86 -28.21
N GLN A 333 8.64 -25.80 -27.07
CA GLN A 333 8.18 -25.03 -25.90
C GLN A 333 8.05 -23.54 -26.23
N THR A 334 8.99 -22.99 -26.99
CA THR A 334 8.99 -21.60 -27.41
C THR A 334 7.86 -21.32 -28.39
N GLU A 335 7.54 -22.24 -29.28
CA GLU A 335 6.43 -22.13 -30.25
C GLU A 335 5.06 -22.20 -29.54
N VAL A 336 4.85 -23.12 -28.60
CA VAL A 336 3.63 -23.18 -27.79
C VAL A 336 3.42 -21.89 -27.01
N ILE A 337 4.48 -21.33 -26.42
CA ILE A 337 4.43 -20.06 -25.72
C ILE A 337 4.14 -18.89 -26.69
N ARG A 338 4.71 -18.95 -27.92
CA ARG A 338 4.46 -17.94 -28.96
C ARG A 338 3.02 -17.98 -29.47
N GLU A 339 2.43 -19.15 -29.71
CA GLU A 339 1.01 -19.26 -30.06
C GLU A 339 0.07 -18.67 -29.01
N VAL A 340 0.38 -18.91 -27.73
CA VAL A 340 -0.39 -18.30 -26.63
C VAL A 340 -0.23 -16.79 -26.64
N ARG A 341 0.99 -16.28 -26.83
CA ARG A 341 1.25 -14.84 -26.94
C ARG A 341 0.55 -14.21 -28.14
N GLU A 342 0.48 -14.86 -29.28
CA GLU A 342 -0.20 -14.34 -30.48
C GLU A 342 -1.71 -14.32 -30.30
N LYS A 343 -2.30 -15.39 -29.73
CA LYS A 343 -3.72 -15.42 -29.37
C LYS A 343 -4.11 -14.35 -28.34
N THR A 344 -3.21 -14.05 -27.40
CA THR A 344 -3.42 -13.00 -26.38
C THR A 344 -3.01 -11.61 -26.86
N ALA A 345 -2.12 -11.48 -27.83
CA ALA A 345 -1.76 -10.18 -28.41
C ALA A 345 -2.93 -9.55 -29.19
N GLY A 346 -3.74 -10.35 -29.89
CA GLY A 346 -4.98 -9.90 -30.53
C GLY A 346 -5.98 -9.35 -29.49
N ALA A 347 -6.19 -10.08 -28.39
CA ALA A 347 -7.02 -9.63 -27.27
C ALA A 347 -6.45 -8.38 -26.56
N LYS A 348 -5.12 -8.25 -26.47
CA LYS A 348 -4.43 -7.10 -25.87
C LYS A 348 -4.52 -5.84 -26.73
N ALA A 349 -4.51 -5.98 -28.05
CA ALA A 349 -4.71 -4.86 -28.98
C ALA A 349 -6.16 -4.34 -28.91
N GLN A 350 -7.13 -5.24 -28.84
CA GLN A 350 -8.55 -4.92 -28.69
C GLN A 350 -8.82 -4.24 -27.33
N SER A 351 -8.26 -4.78 -26.23
CA SER A 351 -8.33 -4.17 -24.89
C SER A 351 -7.66 -2.79 -24.81
N LYS A 352 -6.56 -2.57 -25.53
CA LYS A 352 -5.89 -1.26 -25.58
C LYS A 352 -6.71 -0.19 -26.29
N ILE A 353 -7.39 -0.55 -27.38
CA ILE A 353 -8.23 0.37 -28.15
C ILE A 353 -9.49 0.69 -27.35
N THR A 354 -10.19 -0.32 -26.84
CA THR A 354 -11.41 -0.14 -26.03
C THR A 354 -11.10 0.57 -24.70
N GLY A 355 -10.01 0.26 -24.02
CA GLY A 355 -9.60 0.91 -22.77
C GLY A 355 -9.24 2.39 -22.95
N LYS A 356 -8.58 2.76 -24.06
CA LYS A 356 -8.33 4.17 -24.37
C LYS A 356 -9.59 4.95 -24.70
N LEU A 357 -10.48 4.36 -25.50
CA LEU A 357 -11.77 4.97 -25.84
C LEU A 357 -12.66 5.11 -24.59
N SER A 358 -12.78 4.06 -23.78
CA SER A 358 -13.53 4.08 -22.52
C SER A 358 -12.99 5.12 -21.53
N SER A 359 -11.68 5.26 -21.40
CA SER A 359 -11.06 6.25 -20.52
C SER A 359 -11.36 7.69 -20.95
N GLN A 360 -11.36 7.98 -22.25
CA GLN A 360 -11.72 9.30 -22.76
C GLN A 360 -13.22 9.59 -22.61
N THR A 361 -14.08 8.61 -22.93
CA THR A 361 -15.52 8.72 -22.76
C THR A 361 -15.88 8.97 -21.29
N SER A 362 -15.30 8.23 -20.36
CA SER A 362 -15.52 8.40 -18.92
C SER A 362 -15.09 9.78 -18.40
N ARG A 363 -14.02 10.35 -18.95
CA ARG A 363 -13.61 11.74 -18.63
C ARG A 363 -14.63 12.77 -19.11
N LEU A 364 -15.15 12.62 -20.33
CA LEU A 364 -16.17 13.49 -20.88
C LEU A 364 -17.49 13.37 -20.10
N GLU A 365 -17.92 12.15 -19.79
CA GLU A 365 -19.10 11.89 -18.96
C GLU A 365 -18.97 12.49 -17.56
N THR A 366 -17.78 12.41 -16.94
CA THR A 366 -17.52 13.03 -15.63
C THR A 366 -17.67 14.54 -15.68
N MET A 367 -17.34 15.18 -16.79
CA MET A 367 -17.56 16.61 -16.97
C MET A 367 -19.05 16.95 -17.14
N LEU A 368 -19.80 16.10 -17.87
CA LEU A 368 -21.23 16.30 -18.12
C LEU A 368 -22.11 16.00 -16.88
N ARG A 369 -21.74 15.04 -16.04
CA ARG A 369 -22.47 14.68 -14.80
C ARG A 369 -22.35 15.70 -13.66
N ARG A 370 -21.53 16.72 -13.77
CA ARG A 370 -21.40 17.77 -12.74
C ARG A 370 -22.63 18.67 -12.74
N LYS A 371 -23.12 19.04 -11.54
CA LYS A 371 -24.25 19.98 -11.40
C LYS A 371 -23.94 21.28 -12.17
N ASN A 372 -24.85 21.65 -13.07
CA ASN A 372 -24.77 22.85 -13.93
C ASN A 372 -23.48 22.94 -14.76
N PRO A 373 -23.20 21.98 -15.68
CA PRO A 373 -21.99 21.98 -16.48
C PRO A 373 -21.83 23.25 -17.31
N GLU A 374 -22.94 23.77 -17.88
CA GLU A 374 -22.98 24.99 -18.69
C GLU A 374 -22.49 26.23 -17.92
N LYS A 375 -23.02 26.42 -16.71
CA LYS A 375 -22.63 27.54 -15.85
C LYS A 375 -21.16 27.45 -15.45
N ARG A 376 -20.65 26.26 -15.14
CA ARG A 376 -19.25 26.04 -14.81
C ARG A 376 -18.30 26.25 -15.98
N LEU A 377 -18.70 25.83 -17.18
CA LEU A 377 -17.91 26.10 -18.39
C LEU A 377 -17.88 27.58 -18.71
N ALA A 378 -19.00 28.30 -18.46
CA ALA A 378 -19.05 29.75 -18.65
C ALA A 378 -18.18 30.51 -17.64
N GLU A 379 -18.15 30.10 -16.38
CA GLU A 379 -17.47 30.80 -15.30
C GLU A 379 -15.95 30.46 -15.22
N LYS A 380 -15.55 29.24 -15.57
CA LYS A 380 -14.16 28.77 -15.39
C LYS A 380 -13.25 28.95 -16.60
N TYR A 381 -13.82 29.04 -17.79
CA TYR A 381 -13.05 29.08 -19.02
C TYR A 381 -13.39 30.30 -19.84
N THR A 382 -12.39 30.94 -20.44
CA THR A 382 -12.51 32.06 -21.34
C THR A 382 -13.23 31.63 -22.61
N HIS A 383 -13.70 32.63 -23.39
CA HIS A 383 -14.34 32.36 -24.69
C HIS A 383 -13.39 31.64 -25.65
N GLU A 384 -12.12 31.97 -25.59
CA GLU A 384 -11.07 31.42 -26.45
C GLU A 384 -10.76 29.96 -26.09
N GLU A 385 -10.64 29.67 -24.81
CA GLU A 385 -10.45 28.29 -24.31
C GLU A 385 -11.64 27.38 -24.66
N ARG A 386 -12.85 27.88 -24.57
CA ARG A 386 -14.06 27.12 -24.98
C ARG A 386 -14.08 26.86 -26.48
N ARG A 387 -13.64 27.84 -27.30
CA ARG A 387 -13.56 27.70 -28.76
C ARG A 387 -12.49 26.69 -29.16
N GLN A 388 -11.34 26.70 -28.46
CA GLN A 388 -10.28 25.73 -28.67
C GLN A 388 -10.73 24.30 -28.27
N ALA A 389 -11.42 24.16 -27.13
CA ALA A 389 -11.97 22.88 -26.70
C ALA A 389 -13.03 22.32 -27.69
N MET A 390 -13.85 23.18 -28.29
CA MET A 390 -14.78 22.77 -29.37
C MET A 390 -14.04 22.20 -30.56
N LYS A 391 -12.97 22.89 -31.01
CA LYS A 391 -12.16 22.43 -32.14
C LYS A 391 -11.48 21.07 -31.83
N GLU A 392 -10.95 20.90 -30.65
CA GLU A 392 -10.35 19.63 -30.22
C GLU A 392 -11.39 18.49 -30.15
N LEU A 393 -12.61 18.78 -29.71
CA LEU A 393 -13.73 17.82 -29.73
C LEU A 393 -14.11 17.41 -31.15
N ASP A 394 -14.19 18.37 -32.08
CA ASP A 394 -14.50 18.10 -33.50
C ASP A 394 -13.42 17.24 -34.14
N GLU A 395 -12.13 17.51 -33.87
CA GLU A 395 -10.99 16.70 -34.33
C GLU A 395 -11.05 15.28 -33.73
N MET A 396 -11.45 15.15 -32.47
CA MET A 396 -11.62 13.85 -31.79
C MET A 396 -12.77 13.04 -32.37
N ILE A 397 -13.91 13.69 -32.68
CA ILE A 397 -15.06 13.07 -33.33
C ILE A 397 -14.69 12.58 -34.73
N ALA A 398 -14.00 13.41 -35.53
CA ALA A 398 -13.54 13.05 -36.86
C ALA A 398 -12.58 11.84 -36.81
N THR A 399 -11.66 11.83 -35.86
CA THR A 399 -10.70 10.74 -35.67
C THR A 399 -11.38 9.45 -35.23
N ALA A 400 -12.33 9.52 -34.31
CA ALA A 400 -13.13 8.40 -33.85
C ALA A 400 -14.00 7.80 -34.99
N THR A 401 -14.59 8.63 -35.83
CA THR A 401 -15.35 8.22 -37.01
C THR A 401 -14.46 7.48 -38.01
N ARG A 402 -13.30 8.00 -38.30
CA ARG A 402 -12.32 7.36 -39.17
C ARG A 402 -11.84 5.99 -38.64
N LEU A 403 -11.60 5.91 -37.34
CA LEU A 403 -11.22 4.65 -36.70
C LEU A 403 -12.36 3.60 -36.80
N ARG A 404 -13.61 4.02 -36.58
CA ARG A 404 -14.79 3.18 -36.73
C ARG A 404 -14.92 2.62 -38.15
N GLU A 405 -14.68 3.44 -39.18
CA GLU A 405 -14.70 3.02 -40.57
C GLU A 405 -13.61 1.98 -40.89
N ILE A 406 -12.41 2.18 -40.36
CA ILE A 406 -11.29 1.22 -40.51
C ILE A 406 -11.64 -0.12 -39.87
N ILE A 407 -12.14 -0.12 -38.63
CA ILE A 407 -12.56 -1.33 -37.91
C ILE A 407 -13.64 -2.05 -38.71
N ALA A 408 -14.69 -1.35 -39.17
CA ALA A 408 -15.76 -1.93 -39.96
C ALA A 408 -15.32 -2.49 -41.33
N LYS A 409 -14.25 -1.94 -41.90
CA LYS A 409 -13.63 -2.47 -43.12
C LYS A 409 -12.87 -3.76 -42.86
N VAL A 410 -12.13 -3.82 -41.74
CA VAL A 410 -11.38 -5.03 -41.33
C VAL A 410 -12.34 -6.16 -40.96
N GLU A 411 -13.45 -5.89 -40.29
CA GLU A 411 -14.47 -6.90 -39.98
C GLU A 411 -15.09 -7.49 -41.25
N ARG A 412 -15.47 -6.67 -42.22
CA ARG A 412 -16.01 -7.14 -43.51
C ARG A 412 -15.01 -8.01 -44.26
N SER A 413 -13.73 -7.64 -44.29
CA SER A 413 -12.69 -8.47 -44.91
C SER A 413 -12.42 -9.78 -44.18
N ALA A 414 -12.67 -9.84 -42.86
CA ALA A 414 -12.56 -11.08 -42.08
C ALA A 414 -13.76 -12.04 -42.33
N ASP A 415 -14.96 -11.49 -42.47
CA ASP A 415 -16.16 -12.27 -42.78
C ASP A 415 -16.08 -12.86 -44.19
N GLU A 416 -15.62 -12.08 -45.18
CA GLU A 416 -15.38 -12.55 -46.56
C GLU A 416 -14.30 -13.66 -46.65
N ALA A 417 -13.31 -13.67 -45.75
CA ALA A 417 -12.28 -14.69 -45.67
C ALA A 417 -12.71 -16.00 -44.97
N GLN A 418 -13.86 -15.98 -44.24
CA GLN A 418 -14.43 -17.19 -43.61
C GLN A 418 -15.49 -17.88 -44.47
N GLU A 419 -15.96 -17.24 -45.54
CA GLU A 419 -16.94 -17.81 -46.49
C GLU A 419 -16.26 -18.50 -47.73
N VAL A 420 -14.93 -18.47 -47.83
CA VAL A 420 -14.12 -19.17 -48.81
C VAL A 420 -13.38 -20.37 -48.20
#